data_d7a4862c1fd88e9e6c47aff2cc1c6fe4
#
_entry.id   d7a4862c1fd88e9e6c47aff2cc1c6fe4
#
_cell.length_a   1.000
_cell.length_b   1.000
_cell.length_c   1.000
_cell.angle_alpha   90.00
_cell.angle_beta   90.00
_cell.angle_gamma   90.00
#
_symmetry.space_group_name_H-M   'P 1'
#
loop_
_entity.id
_entity.type
_entity.pdbx_description
1 polymer ?
#
loop_
_entity_poly.entity_id
_entity_poly.type
_entity_poly.pdbx_seq_one_letter_code
_entity_poly.pdbx_strand_id
1 'polypeptide(L)'
;MSLRIVRLGSERHPDEGLRIGTVRRPPRGVPKQDFARRNFFDVWLPLLAPSEPLLREAQAAGAVQPGGAQAAGRVQGGGADERSWRTFVRKFRREMQRPDAARTLDLIAALSHATDLAVGCYCADETHCHRSILRELLTERGAAFAAGEPLNPAKKSL
;
A
#
# COMPACT_ATOMS: atom_id res chain seq x y z
N MET A 1 19.26 -5.55 -2.24
CA MET A 1 18.08 -6.09 -2.92
C MET A 1 17.03 -6.34 -1.87
N SER A 2 15.99 -5.54 -1.89
CA SER A 2 15.00 -5.54 -0.80
C SER A 2 13.71 -4.81 -1.18
N LEU A 3 12.63 -5.12 -0.47
CA LEU A 3 11.32 -4.49 -0.62
C LEU A 3 11.07 -3.52 0.54
N ARG A 4 10.53 -2.35 0.22
CA ARG A 4 10.03 -1.38 1.19
C ARG A 4 8.54 -1.13 1.01
N ILE A 5 7.88 -0.80 2.10
CA ILE A 5 6.50 -0.30 2.09
C ILE A 5 6.55 1.19 2.40
N VAL A 6 6.08 2.02 1.48
CA VAL A 6 6.29 3.46 1.56
C VAL A 6 4.99 4.26 1.47
N ARG A 7 5.02 5.49 1.95
CA ARG A 7 3.99 6.47 1.66
C ARG A 7 4.34 7.20 0.37
N LEU A 8 3.45 7.20 -0.62
CA LEU A 8 3.63 7.95 -1.86
C LEU A 8 3.63 9.45 -1.57
N GLY A 9 4.54 10.17 -2.20
CA GLY A 9 4.77 11.59 -1.96
C GLY A 9 5.80 11.89 -0.86
N SER A 10 6.24 10.87 -0.12
CA SER A 10 7.34 11.02 0.84
C SER A 10 8.70 10.99 0.13
N GLU A 11 9.70 11.56 0.80
CA GLU A 11 11.08 11.50 0.33
C GLU A 11 11.52 10.04 0.11
N ARG A 12 12.31 9.80 -0.94
CA ARG A 12 12.80 8.46 -1.28
C ARG A 12 14.00 8.10 -0.42
N HIS A 13 14.03 6.84 0.01
CA HIS A 13 15.23 6.27 0.59
C HIS A 13 16.29 6.06 -0.49
N PRO A 14 17.59 6.29 -0.22
CA PRO A 14 18.65 6.12 -1.23
C PRO A 14 18.67 4.75 -1.90
N ASP A 15 18.36 3.68 -1.15
CA ASP A 15 18.36 2.28 -1.62
C ASP A 15 16.94 1.78 -1.93
N GLU A 16 16.02 2.67 -2.28
CA GLU A 16 14.62 2.30 -2.47
C GLU A 16 14.37 1.59 -3.81
N GLY A 17 15.12 1.97 -4.84
CA GLY A 17 14.93 1.46 -6.19
C GLY A 17 13.62 1.90 -6.84
N LEU A 18 12.96 1.00 -7.54
CA LEU A 18 11.72 1.27 -8.26
C LEU A 18 10.54 1.43 -7.30
N ARG A 19 9.86 2.58 -7.36
CA ARG A 19 8.66 2.85 -6.56
C ARG A 19 7.40 2.53 -7.33
N ILE A 20 6.59 1.61 -6.81
CA ILE A 20 5.34 1.13 -7.41
C ILE A 20 4.15 1.68 -6.63
N GLY A 21 3.27 2.41 -7.32
CA GLY A 21 2.05 2.95 -6.73
C GLY A 21 0.90 1.95 -6.78
N THR A 22 0.53 1.39 -5.64
CA THR A 22 -0.58 0.44 -5.50
C THR A 22 -1.88 1.15 -5.11
N VAL A 23 -2.19 2.21 -5.84
CA VAL A 23 -3.34 3.07 -5.62
C VAL A 23 -4.35 2.94 -6.75
N ARG A 24 -5.64 3.12 -6.42
CA ARG A 24 -6.72 3.04 -7.41
C ARG A 24 -6.68 4.18 -8.42
N ARG A 25 -6.24 5.37 -8.00
CA ARG A 25 -6.18 6.56 -8.84
C ARG A 25 -4.83 7.25 -8.72
N PRO A 26 -4.32 7.81 -9.82
CA PRO A 26 -3.12 8.64 -9.77
C PRO A 26 -3.37 9.93 -8.98
N PRO A 27 -2.30 10.66 -8.56
CA PRO A 27 -2.45 11.89 -7.80
C PRO A 27 -3.16 12.96 -8.63
N ARG A 28 -4.16 13.61 -8.02
CA ARG A 28 -4.94 14.66 -8.66
C ARG A 28 -4.10 15.91 -8.90
N GLY A 29 -4.27 16.53 -10.06
CA GLY A 29 -3.63 17.80 -10.40
C GLY A 29 -2.13 17.69 -10.64
N VAL A 30 -1.58 16.49 -10.73
CA VAL A 30 -0.17 16.26 -11.03
C VAL A 30 -0.05 15.70 -12.45
N PRO A 31 0.70 16.33 -13.35
CA PRO A 31 0.98 15.76 -14.68
C PRO A 31 1.72 14.43 -14.58
N LYS A 32 1.40 13.48 -15.46
CA LYS A 32 1.99 12.13 -15.45
C LYS A 32 3.53 12.15 -15.46
N GLN A 33 4.13 13.04 -16.23
CA GLN A 33 5.59 13.20 -16.30
C GLN A 33 6.24 13.64 -14.98
N ASP A 34 5.43 14.15 -14.04
CA ASP A 34 5.91 14.64 -12.75
C ASP A 34 5.76 13.62 -11.62
N PHE A 35 5.12 12.47 -11.86
CA PHE A 35 4.84 11.49 -10.81
C PHE A 35 6.12 11.03 -10.11
N ALA A 36 7.11 10.57 -10.85
CA ALA A 36 8.37 10.10 -10.29
C ALA A 36 9.16 11.25 -9.65
N ARG A 37 9.25 12.41 -10.32
CA ARG A 37 9.98 13.59 -9.84
C ARG A 37 9.40 14.14 -8.53
N ARG A 38 8.09 14.04 -8.34
CA ARG A 38 7.40 14.48 -7.12
C ARG A 38 7.24 13.36 -6.10
N ASN A 39 8.03 12.31 -6.20
CA ASN A 39 8.09 11.19 -5.26
C ASN A 39 6.78 10.38 -5.13
N PHE A 40 5.91 10.40 -6.13
CA PHE A 40 4.73 9.54 -6.12
C PHE A 40 5.10 8.11 -6.48
N PHE A 41 5.31 7.80 -7.75
CA PHE A 41 5.73 6.48 -8.21
C PHE A 41 6.37 6.54 -9.60
N ASP A 42 7.14 5.53 -9.91
CA ASP A 42 7.70 5.28 -11.24
C ASP A 42 6.73 4.45 -12.08
N VAL A 43 6.03 3.51 -11.43
CA VAL A 43 5.03 2.62 -12.05
C VAL A 43 3.73 2.68 -11.27
N TRP A 44 2.63 2.88 -11.99
CA TRP A 44 1.29 2.79 -11.43
C TRP A 44 0.72 1.37 -11.62
N LEU A 45 0.39 0.70 -10.52
CA LEU A 45 -0.10 -0.67 -10.50
C LEU A 45 -1.42 -0.77 -9.73
N PRO A 46 -2.54 -0.29 -10.29
CA PRO A 46 -3.83 -0.29 -9.62
C PRO A 46 -4.38 -1.69 -9.34
N LEU A 47 -3.85 -2.72 -9.99
CA LEU A 47 -4.22 -4.11 -9.76
C LEU A 47 -4.08 -4.52 -8.27
N LEU A 48 -3.12 -3.94 -7.56
CA LEU A 48 -2.88 -4.20 -6.14
C LEU A 48 -3.56 -3.19 -5.21
N ALA A 49 -4.42 -2.33 -5.74
CA ALA A 49 -5.29 -1.46 -4.98
C ALA A 49 -6.64 -2.13 -4.71
N PRO A 50 -7.36 -1.74 -3.65
CA PRO A 50 -8.75 -2.16 -3.48
C PRO A 50 -9.59 -1.75 -4.69
N SER A 51 -10.56 -2.58 -5.06
CA SER A 51 -11.54 -2.22 -6.10
C SER A 51 -12.31 -0.95 -5.70
N GLU A 52 -12.82 -0.23 -6.67
CA GLU A 52 -13.58 1.01 -6.40
C GLU A 52 -14.77 0.78 -5.46
N PRO A 53 -15.60 -0.27 -5.64
CA PRO A 53 -16.69 -0.56 -4.69
C PRO A 53 -16.19 -0.84 -3.27
N LEU A 54 -15.13 -1.64 -3.12
CA LEU A 54 -14.57 -1.96 -1.82
C LEU A 54 -13.98 -0.71 -1.13
N LEU A 55 -13.29 0.14 -1.89
CA LEU A 55 -12.72 1.37 -1.38
C LEU A 55 -13.81 2.33 -0.87
N ARG A 56 -14.90 2.51 -1.63
CA ARG A 56 -16.05 3.34 -1.20
C ARG A 56 -16.72 2.79 0.05
N GLU A 57 -16.94 1.49 0.10
CA GLU A 57 -17.51 0.82 1.28
C GLU A 57 -16.63 1.05 2.52
N ALA A 58 -15.32 0.84 2.39
CA ALA A 58 -14.36 0.99 3.47
C ALA A 58 -14.26 2.45 3.97
N GLN A 59 -14.29 3.41 3.05
CA GLN A 59 -14.29 4.84 3.40
C GLN A 59 -15.59 5.25 4.11
N ALA A 60 -16.75 4.79 3.62
CA ALA A 60 -18.04 5.06 4.24
C ALA A 60 -18.16 4.46 5.64
N ALA A 61 -17.56 3.30 5.87
CA ALA A 61 -17.50 2.63 7.16
C ALA A 61 -16.39 3.15 8.09
N GLY A 62 -15.57 4.10 7.64
CA GLY A 62 -14.45 4.62 8.41
C GLY A 62 -13.28 3.65 8.58
N ALA A 63 -13.26 2.54 7.83
CA ALA A 63 -12.20 1.54 7.88
C ALA A 63 -10.88 2.04 7.29
N VAL A 64 -10.96 2.86 6.25
CA VAL A 64 -9.81 3.50 5.60
C VAL A 64 -10.07 4.98 5.40
N GLN A 65 -9.03 5.79 5.42
CA GLN A 65 -9.17 7.22 5.16
C GLN A 65 -9.38 7.47 3.66
N PRO A 66 -10.15 8.54 3.30
CA PRO A 66 -10.22 8.97 1.91
C PRO A 66 -8.82 9.34 1.43
N GLY A 67 -8.30 8.57 0.48
CA GLY A 67 -6.96 8.76 -0.06
C GLY A 67 -6.93 9.88 -1.10
N GLY A 68 -6.05 10.82 -0.90
CA GLY A 68 -5.62 11.81 -1.88
C GLY A 68 -4.34 12.46 -1.39
N ALA A 69 -3.49 12.89 -2.30
CA ALA A 69 -2.25 13.60 -1.98
C ALA A 69 -2.45 14.87 -1.13
N GLN A 70 -3.69 15.29 -0.95
CA GLN A 70 -4.09 16.47 -0.19
C GLN A 70 -4.76 16.17 1.15
N ALA A 71 -4.93 14.90 1.51
CA ALA A 71 -5.54 14.52 2.80
C ALA A 71 -4.57 14.62 4.00
N ALA A 72 -3.48 15.33 3.84
CA ALA A 72 -2.43 15.52 4.88
C ALA A 72 -2.86 16.41 6.06
N GLY A 73 -4.14 16.78 6.19
CA GLY A 73 -4.57 17.80 7.15
C GLY A 73 -5.70 17.45 8.11
N ARG A 74 -6.28 16.25 8.08
CA ARG A 74 -7.35 15.89 9.02
C ARG A 74 -7.06 14.56 9.71
N VAL A 75 -6.31 14.62 10.78
CA VAL A 75 -6.39 13.63 11.85
C VAL A 75 -7.65 13.97 12.65
N GLN A 76 -8.80 13.47 12.21
CA GLN A 76 -9.91 13.34 13.14
C GLN A 76 -9.78 11.95 13.75
N GLY A 77 -9.46 11.94 15.04
CA GLY A 77 -9.47 10.77 15.88
C GLY A 77 -10.87 10.17 15.93
N GLY A 78 -11.05 9.16 15.18
CA GLY A 78 -12.10 8.17 15.28
C GLY A 78 -11.42 6.88 14.90
N GLY A 79 -11.12 6.04 15.88
CA GLY A 79 -10.63 4.70 15.61
C GLY A 79 -11.57 4.08 14.60
N ALA A 80 -11.04 3.64 13.45
CA ALA A 80 -11.81 2.80 12.55
C ALA A 80 -12.42 1.69 13.41
N ASP A 81 -13.73 1.50 13.30
CA ASP A 81 -14.37 0.40 13.99
C ASP A 81 -13.60 -0.86 13.60
N GLU A 82 -13.06 -1.53 14.59
CA GLU A 82 -12.24 -2.75 14.40
C GLU A 82 -12.98 -3.79 13.56
N ARG A 83 -14.30 -3.82 13.65
CA ARG A 83 -15.15 -4.69 12.83
C ARG A 83 -15.11 -4.29 11.36
N SER A 84 -15.21 -3.00 11.07
CA SER A 84 -15.15 -2.47 9.70
C SER A 84 -13.79 -2.70 9.08
N TRP A 85 -12.71 -2.54 9.84
CA TRP A 85 -11.37 -2.87 9.40
C TRP A 85 -11.20 -4.35 9.07
N ARG A 86 -11.65 -5.26 9.95
CA ARG A 86 -11.60 -6.71 9.69
C ARG A 86 -12.38 -7.10 8.45
N THR A 87 -13.53 -6.49 8.22
CA THR A 87 -14.35 -6.70 7.02
C THR A 87 -13.59 -6.27 5.78
N PHE A 88 -12.95 -5.11 5.81
CA PHE A 88 -12.11 -4.63 4.72
C PHE A 88 -10.95 -5.57 4.44
N VAL A 89 -10.21 -5.99 5.46
CA VAL A 89 -9.08 -6.93 5.34
C VAL A 89 -9.51 -8.22 4.64
N ARG A 90 -10.62 -8.82 5.09
CA ARG A 90 -11.14 -10.06 4.51
C ARG A 90 -11.50 -9.89 3.03
N LYS A 91 -12.18 -8.81 2.68
CA LYS A 91 -12.61 -8.55 1.30
C LYS A 91 -11.43 -8.23 0.39
N PHE A 92 -10.48 -7.42 0.87
CA PHE A 92 -9.28 -7.09 0.11
C PHE A 92 -8.39 -8.32 -0.13
N ARG A 93 -8.19 -9.15 0.89
CA ARG A 93 -7.47 -10.42 0.73
C ARG A 93 -8.14 -11.32 -0.32
N ARG A 94 -9.47 -11.33 -0.38
CA ARG A 94 -10.21 -12.07 -1.43
C ARG A 94 -9.95 -11.49 -2.82
N GLU A 95 -9.91 -10.18 -2.96
CA GLU A 95 -9.54 -9.54 -4.24
C GLU A 95 -8.11 -9.92 -4.66
N MET A 96 -7.19 -10.01 -3.72
CA MET A 96 -5.79 -10.39 -3.98
C MET A 96 -5.59 -11.88 -4.27
N GLN A 97 -6.62 -12.70 -4.09
CA GLN A 97 -6.62 -14.12 -4.51
C GLN A 97 -6.95 -14.31 -6.00
N ARG A 98 -7.39 -13.29 -6.69
CA ARG A 98 -7.57 -13.35 -8.15
C ARG A 98 -6.25 -13.74 -8.82
N PRO A 99 -6.26 -14.58 -9.87
CA PRO A 99 -5.02 -15.10 -10.46
C PRO A 99 -4.04 -14.02 -10.91
N ASP A 100 -4.52 -12.92 -11.47
CA ASP A 100 -3.71 -11.78 -11.92
C ASP A 100 -3.04 -11.06 -10.74
N ALA A 101 -3.79 -10.74 -9.70
CA ALA A 101 -3.26 -10.11 -8.49
C ALA A 101 -2.31 -11.04 -7.74
N ALA A 102 -2.68 -12.30 -7.53
CA ALA A 102 -1.86 -13.27 -6.83
C ALA A 102 -0.52 -13.49 -7.53
N ARG A 103 -0.51 -13.67 -8.85
CA ARG A 103 0.73 -13.83 -9.63
C ARG A 103 1.59 -12.58 -9.64
N THR A 104 0.97 -11.39 -9.61
CA THR A 104 1.70 -10.13 -9.49
C THR A 104 2.37 -10.01 -8.13
N LEU A 105 1.72 -10.43 -7.06
CA LEU A 105 2.32 -10.50 -5.73
C LEU A 105 3.48 -11.50 -5.69
N ASP A 106 3.34 -12.67 -6.32
CA ASP A 106 4.42 -13.65 -6.44
C ASP A 106 5.62 -13.05 -7.19
N LEU A 107 5.37 -12.30 -8.27
CA LEU A 107 6.42 -11.62 -9.04
C LEU A 107 7.15 -10.58 -8.18
N ILE A 108 6.43 -9.73 -7.44
CA ILE A 108 7.03 -8.71 -6.58
C ILE A 108 7.85 -9.36 -5.48
N ALA A 109 7.35 -10.43 -4.86
CA ALA A 109 8.09 -11.18 -3.85
C ALA A 109 9.39 -11.75 -4.42
N ALA A 110 9.36 -12.34 -5.60
CA ALA A 110 10.56 -12.85 -6.28
C ALA A 110 11.56 -11.72 -6.63
N LEU A 111 11.06 -10.61 -7.18
CA LEU A 111 11.89 -9.46 -7.53
C LEU A 111 12.60 -8.83 -6.33
N SER A 112 12.01 -8.90 -5.13
CA SER A 112 12.64 -8.37 -3.91
C SER A 112 13.98 -9.02 -3.57
N HIS A 113 14.25 -10.22 -4.09
CA HIS A 113 15.54 -10.90 -3.96
C HIS A 113 16.54 -10.53 -5.07
N ALA A 114 16.08 -9.90 -6.13
CA ALA A 114 16.89 -9.58 -7.31
C ALA A 114 17.17 -8.08 -7.46
N THR A 115 16.32 -7.21 -6.90
CA THR A 115 16.47 -5.76 -7.03
C THR A 115 15.82 -5.04 -5.84
N ASP A 116 16.14 -3.75 -5.69
CA ASP A 116 15.47 -2.89 -4.73
C ASP A 116 14.18 -2.33 -5.33
N LEU A 117 13.10 -2.40 -4.56
CA LEU A 117 11.81 -1.86 -4.98
C LEU A 117 10.97 -1.45 -3.77
N ALA A 118 9.99 -0.58 -4.01
CA ALA A 118 9.04 -0.16 -3.01
C ALA A 118 7.61 -0.23 -3.55
N VAL A 119 6.66 -0.61 -2.70
CA VAL A 119 5.23 -0.49 -2.97
C VAL A 119 4.61 0.53 -2.03
N GLY A 120 3.68 1.32 -2.51
CA GLY A 120 3.18 2.44 -1.73
C GLY A 120 1.74 2.85 -1.98
N CYS A 121 1.21 3.61 -1.02
CA CYS A 121 -0.08 4.27 -1.05
C CYS A 121 0.03 5.67 -0.44
N TYR A 122 -1.00 6.51 -0.64
CA TYR A 122 -1.02 7.88 -0.11
C TYR A 122 -1.29 7.99 1.39
N CYS A 123 -1.91 6.98 2.01
CA CYS A 123 -2.33 7.03 3.40
C CYS A 123 -1.15 7.33 4.34
N ALA A 124 -1.39 8.19 5.34
CA ALA A 124 -0.39 8.49 6.36
C ALA A 124 -0.20 7.30 7.32
N ASP A 125 -1.30 6.68 7.75
CA ASP A 125 -1.29 5.54 8.65
C ASP A 125 -1.28 4.22 7.88
N GLU A 126 -0.16 3.50 7.96
CA GLU A 126 -0.02 2.18 7.33
C GLU A 126 -0.92 1.14 7.98
N THR A 127 -1.17 1.24 9.29
CA THR A 127 -1.90 0.20 10.05
C THR A 127 -3.36 0.06 9.62
N HIS A 128 -3.97 1.14 9.12
CA HIS A 128 -5.33 1.16 8.56
C HIS A 128 -5.33 1.49 7.06
N CYS A 129 -4.34 0.96 6.35
CA CYS A 129 -4.18 1.09 4.91
C CYS A 129 -3.96 -0.28 4.29
N HIS A 130 -4.43 -0.46 3.05
CA HIS A 130 -4.19 -1.73 2.33
C HIS A 130 -2.70 -2.08 2.19
N ARG A 131 -1.78 -1.13 2.38
CA ARG A 131 -0.33 -1.40 2.43
C ARG A 131 0.04 -2.42 3.51
N SER A 132 -0.60 -2.36 4.68
CA SER A 132 -0.33 -3.33 5.75
C SER A 132 -0.71 -4.74 5.34
N ILE A 133 -1.82 -4.88 4.62
CA ILE A 133 -2.28 -6.16 4.09
C ILE A 133 -1.36 -6.65 2.97
N LEU A 134 -0.91 -5.76 2.07
CA LEU A 134 0.09 -6.10 1.05
C LEU A 134 1.40 -6.56 1.69
N ARG A 135 1.84 -5.91 2.78
CA ARG A 135 3.01 -6.35 3.55
C ARG A 135 2.86 -7.78 4.04
N GLU A 136 1.72 -8.11 4.64
CA GLU A 136 1.43 -9.48 5.10
C GLU A 136 1.44 -10.47 3.94
N LEU A 137 0.73 -10.17 2.85
CA LEU A 137 0.64 -11.03 1.67
C LEU A 137 2.01 -11.26 1.00
N LEU A 138 2.87 -10.25 0.99
CA LEU A 138 4.24 -10.36 0.47
C LEU A 138 5.15 -11.11 1.43
N THR A 139 4.97 -10.93 2.75
CA THR A 139 5.67 -11.73 3.76
C THR A 139 5.32 -13.22 3.64
N GLU A 140 4.04 -13.55 3.47
CA GLU A 140 3.58 -14.92 3.25
C GLU A 140 4.20 -15.58 2.01
N ARG A 141 4.60 -14.76 1.02
CA ARG A 141 5.29 -15.18 -0.22
C ARG A 141 6.81 -15.16 -0.13
N GLY A 142 7.35 -14.89 1.04
CA GLY A 142 8.80 -14.87 1.26
C GLY A 142 9.52 -13.67 0.67
N ALA A 143 8.87 -12.53 0.50
CA ALA A 143 9.53 -11.30 0.06
C ALA A 143 10.66 -10.88 1.01
N ALA A 144 11.77 -10.42 0.45
CA ALA A 144 12.90 -9.90 1.20
C ALA A 144 12.68 -8.41 1.53
N PHE A 145 12.30 -8.11 2.76
CA PHE A 145 12.14 -6.73 3.22
C PHE A 145 13.46 -6.08 3.59
N ALA A 146 13.56 -4.76 3.43
CA ALA A 146 14.72 -4.00 3.84
C ALA A 146 14.94 -4.07 5.35
N ALA A 147 16.20 -3.98 5.78
CA ALA A 147 16.54 -3.94 7.20
C ALA A 147 15.83 -2.76 7.90
N GLY A 148 15.23 -3.02 9.05
CA GLY A 148 14.45 -2.03 9.80
C GLY A 148 12.98 -1.90 9.37
N GLU A 149 12.56 -2.51 8.26
CA GLU A 149 11.15 -2.59 7.93
C GLU A 149 10.42 -3.51 8.93
N PRO A 150 9.29 -3.09 9.51
CA PRO A 150 8.54 -3.94 10.42
C PRO A 150 7.96 -5.14 9.65
N LEU A 151 8.24 -6.36 10.11
CA LEU A 151 7.71 -7.57 9.50
C LEU A 151 6.18 -7.68 9.64
N ASN A 152 5.61 -7.06 10.67
CA ASN A 152 4.17 -6.93 10.85
C ASN A 152 3.84 -5.80 11.82
N PRO A 153 3.27 -4.67 11.36
CA PRO A 153 2.89 -3.58 12.24
C PRO A 153 1.73 -3.94 13.20
N ALA A 154 0.95 -4.97 12.88
CA ALA A 154 -0.22 -5.38 13.68
C ALA A 154 0.12 -6.25 14.90
N LYS A 155 1.36 -6.71 15.06
CA LYS A 155 1.79 -7.56 16.18
C LYS A 155 2.56 -6.82 17.30
N LYS A 156 2.45 -5.52 17.40
CA LYS A 156 2.96 -4.75 18.54
C LYS A 156 1.88 -4.49 19.58
N SER A 157 1.16 -5.52 20.00
CA SER A 157 0.28 -5.45 21.16
C SER A 157 0.29 -6.80 21.88
N LEU A 158 1.36 -7.03 22.59
CA LEU A 158 1.42 -7.88 23.79
C LEU A 158 2.56 -7.40 24.67
#